data_1efb6d466e5cafca3dc79d77f13b04b3
#
_entry.id   1efb6d466e5cafca3dc79d77f13b04b3
#
_cell.length_a   1.000
_cell.length_b   1.000
_cell.length_c   1.000
_cell.angle_alpha   90.00
_cell.angle_beta   90.00
_cell.angle_gamma   90.00
#
_symmetry.space_group_name_H-M   'P 1'
#
loop_
_entity.id
_entity.type
_entity.pdbx_description
1 polymer ?
#
loop_
_entity_poly.entity_id
_entity_poly.type
_entity_poly.pdbx_seq_one_letter_code
_entity_poly.pdbx_strand_id
1 'polypeptide(L)'
;MSALDGKTGSGSLPLVERVPPHAFFVGSAIFHYLGPSFAVLLFARVPVAGVAWLRIVSAALVFALWRRPWRAFLAAERPAQWTMLALGGVFATMNYCFYRAIAELPLGTVAAIEFAGPVALALAGARSRRNLAALLLTVGGVYLLTEVRFGGAPHAFLWAFANAVLFTFYIVLAHAVSRADPSTSPIDRLGASMIIAGVAISPLGFSAAAPALLDPVALGAGVVVGISSSVIPYVFDQLAMRRLPRSTYALFVALLPATAVIIGVIVLRQVPSALESVGVLLVAIGVALHRPPA
;
A
#
# COMPACT_ATOMS: atom_id res chain seq x y z
N MET A 1 36.36 -42.09 -28.16
CA MET A 1 37.06 -41.76 -26.91
C MET A 1 37.42 -40.30 -26.98
N SER A 2 36.54 -39.44 -26.51
CA SER A 2 36.82 -38.04 -26.25
C SER A 2 35.83 -37.56 -25.20
N ALA A 3 36.34 -37.26 -24.02
CA ALA A 3 35.60 -36.76 -22.86
C ALA A 3 35.17 -35.32 -23.13
N LEU A 4 33.86 -35.06 -23.10
CA LEU A 4 33.32 -33.69 -23.07
C LEU A 4 33.24 -33.28 -21.61
N ASP A 5 34.21 -32.47 -21.23
CA ASP A 5 34.26 -31.72 -19.95
C ASP A 5 33.01 -30.83 -19.85
N GLY A 6 32.08 -31.23 -19.00
CA GLY A 6 30.97 -30.42 -18.57
C GLY A 6 31.46 -29.35 -17.57
N LYS A 7 31.85 -28.19 -18.06
CA LYS A 7 31.97 -27.00 -17.22
C LYS A 7 30.57 -26.62 -16.73
N THR A 8 30.20 -27.12 -15.54
CA THR A 8 29.13 -26.52 -14.74
C THR A 8 29.60 -25.13 -14.30
N GLY A 9 29.24 -24.13 -15.10
CA GLY A 9 29.39 -22.75 -14.70
C GLY A 9 28.57 -22.51 -13.44
N SER A 10 29.24 -22.33 -12.32
CA SER A 10 28.66 -21.79 -11.09
C SER A 10 28.30 -20.33 -11.30
N GLY A 11 27.28 -20.09 -12.13
CA GLY A 11 26.67 -18.79 -12.24
C GLY A 11 26.10 -18.41 -10.87
N SER A 12 26.76 -17.46 -10.20
CA SER A 12 26.25 -16.93 -8.95
C SER A 12 24.83 -16.43 -9.18
N LEU A 13 23.85 -17.03 -8.48
CA LEU A 13 22.46 -16.56 -8.51
C LEU A 13 22.42 -15.03 -8.32
N PRO A 14 21.58 -14.31 -9.06
CA PRO A 14 21.42 -12.87 -8.90
C PRO A 14 21.17 -12.53 -7.42
N LEU A 15 21.75 -11.45 -6.91
CA LEU A 15 21.64 -11.05 -5.50
C LEU A 15 20.21 -11.10 -4.97
N VAL A 16 19.23 -10.76 -5.81
CA VAL A 16 17.81 -10.84 -5.50
C VAL A 16 17.34 -12.26 -5.17
N GLU A 17 17.91 -13.29 -5.80
CA GLU A 17 17.55 -14.70 -5.55
C GLU A 17 18.15 -15.27 -4.26
N ARG A 18 19.18 -14.63 -3.74
CA ARG A 18 19.82 -15.02 -2.46
C ARG A 18 19.05 -14.51 -1.24
N VAL A 19 18.27 -13.45 -1.41
CA VAL A 19 17.47 -12.87 -0.31
C VAL A 19 16.23 -13.74 -0.07
N PRO A 20 15.96 -14.17 1.16
CA PRO A 20 14.74 -14.92 1.49
C PRO A 20 13.49 -14.12 1.16
N PRO A 21 12.44 -14.74 0.59
CA PRO A 21 11.22 -14.02 0.20
C PRO A 21 10.52 -13.34 1.40
N HIS A 22 10.64 -13.88 2.59
CA HIS A 22 10.14 -13.27 3.83
C HIS A 22 10.79 -11.91 4.13
N ALA A 23 12.09 -11.76 3.80
CA ALA A 23 12.79 -10.49 4.02
C ALA A 23 12.24 -9.36 3.12
N PHE A 24 11.84 -9.69 1.89
CA PHE A 24 11.16 -8.73 1.02
C PHE A 24 9.82 -8.30 1.61
N PHE A 25 9.04 -9.25 2.17
CA PHE A 25 7.78 -8.88 2.81
C PHE A 25 7.99 -8.00 4.05
N VAL A 26 8.90 -8.37 4.94
CA VAL A 26 9.23 -7.57 6.13
C VAL A 26 9.70 -6.16 5.72
N GLY A 27 10.59 -6.09 4.72
CA GLY A 27 11.01 -4.81 4.16
C GLY A 27 9.83 -4.00 3.60
N SER A 28 8.94 -4.62 2.82
CA SER A 28 7.73 -3.98 2.33
C SER A 28 6.87 -3.46 3.47
N ALA A 29 6.57 -4.28 4.49
CA ALA A 29 5.75 -3.90 5.62
C ALA A 29 6.32 -2.69 6.39
N ILE A 30 7.63 -2.67 6.61
CA ILE A 30 8.31 -1.55 7.27
C ILE A 30 8.16 -0.27 6.43
N PHE A 31 8.53 -0.33 5.16
CA PHE A 31 8.49 0.85 4.29
C PHE A 31 7.06 1.32 4.00
N HIS A 32 6.09 0.43 4.01
CA HIS A 32 4.67 0.76 3.80
C HIS A 32 4.15 1.75 4.86
N TYR A 33 4.70 1.72 6.07
CA TYR A 33 4.32 2.62 7.16
C TYR A 33 5.40 3.64 7.54
N LEU A 34 6.67 3.35 7.30
CA LEU A 34 7.75 4.30 7.52
C LEU A 34 7.62 5.54 6.62
N GLY A 35 7.29 5.33 5.35
CA GLY A 35 7.06 6.43 4.43
C GLY A 35 5.90 7.34 4.84
N PRO A 36 4.69 6.83 5.13
CA PRO A 36 3.61 7.63 5.71
C PRO A 36 3.95 8.30 7.04
N SER A 37 4.77 7.70 7.89
CA SER A 37 5.24 8.34 9.12
C SER A 37 6.08 9.59 8.82
N PHE A 38 6.98 9.52 7.84
CA PHE A 38 7.72 10.69 7.38
C PHE A 38 6.81 11.73 6.73
N ALA A 39 5.74 11.31 6.06
CA ALA A 39 4.74 12.22 5.53
C ALA A 39 4.04 13.00 6.64
N VAL A 40 3.68 12.35 7.76
CA VAL A 40 3.09 13.02 8.92
C VAL A 40 4.03 14.12 9.46
N LEU A 41 5.33 13.83 9.55
CA LEU A 41 6.32 14.84 9.97
C LEU A 41 6.43 16.00 8.95
N LEU A 42 6.23 15.72 7.67
CA LEU A 42 6.27 16.73 6.61
C LEU A 42 5.02 17.64 6.61
N PHE A 43 3.90 17.21 7.21
CA PHE A 43 2.69 18.05 7.31
C PHE A 43 2.91 19.36 8.08
N ALA A 44 3.96 19.45 8.90
CA ALA A 44 4.35 20.68 9.56
C ALA A 44 4.86 21.77 8.58
N ARG A 45 5.26 21.39 7.37
CA ARG A 45 5.84 22.31 6.36
C ARG A 45 5.02 22.39 5.08
N VAL A 46 4.32 21.29 4.73
CA VAL A 46 3.61 21.17 3.48
C VAL A 46 2.17 20.71 3.78
N PRO A 47 1.14 21.37 3.23
CA PRO A 47 -0.23 20.93 3.41
C PRO A 47 -0.43 19.46 3.00
N VAL A 48 -1.33 18.76 3.67
CA VAL A 48 -1.60 17.31 3.48
C VAL A 48 -1.80 16.93 2.01
N ALA A 49 -2.56 17.74 1.26
CA ALA A 49 -2.79 17.51 -0.17
C ALA A 49 -1.50 17.62 -0.99
N GLY A 50 -0.61 18.56 -0.63
CA GLY A 50 0.71 18.73 -1.24
C GLY A 50 1.63 17.53 -0.98
N VAL A 51 1.63 17.01 0.25
CA VAL A 51 2.43 15.81 0.58
C VAL A 51 1.90 14.58 -0.16
N ALA A 52 0.58 14.41 -0.26
CA ALA A 52 -0.02 13.33 -1.05
C ALA A 52 0.38 13.43 -2.53
N TRP A 53 0.38 14.63 -3.09
CA TRP A 53 0.83 14.88 -4.45
C TRP A 53 2.32 14.56 -4.63
N LEU A 54 3.19 15.09 -3.77
CA LEU A 54 4.64 14.83 -3.82
C LEU A 54 4.93 13.32 -3.77
N ARG A 55 4.25 12.59 -2.90
CA ARG A 55 4.40 11.13 -2.80
C ARG A 55 4.10 10.43 -4.13
N ILE A 56 2.94 10.72 -4.71
CA ILE A 56 2.47 10.01 -5.91
C ILE A 56 3.29 10.41 -7.13
N VAL A 57 3.54 11.71 -7.30
CA VAL A 57 4.27 12.22 -8.46
C VAL A 57 5.73 11.79 -8.43
N SER A 58 6.40 11.83 -7.28
CA SER A 58 7.79 11.34 -7.19
C SER A 58 7.89 9.84 -7.49
N ALA A 59 6.94 9.02 -7.00
CA ALA A 59 6.88 7.60 -7.36
C ALA A 59 6.62 7.40 -8.86
N ALA A 60 5.68 8.16 -9.43
CA ALA A 60 5.38 8.12 -10.86
C ALA A 60 6.61 8.47 -11.71
N LEU A 61 7.37 9.50 -11.32
CA LEU A 61 8.61 9.89 -11.97
C LEU A 61 9.68 8.80 -11.91
N VAL A 62 9.86 8.16 -10.74
CA VAL A 62 10.79 7.03 -10.60
C VAL A 62 10.41 5.89 -11.54
N PHE A 63 9.13 5.47 -11.57
CA PHE A 63 8.67 4.44 -12.50
C PHE A 63 8.81 4.87 -13.96
N ALA A 64 8.53 6.13 -14.29
CA ALA A 64 8.66 6.67 -15.62
C ALA A 64 10.10 6.58 -16.13
N LEU A 65 11.07 7.02 -15.32
CA LEU A 65 12.48 6.99 -15.67
C LEU A 65 13.06 5.58 -15.73
N TRP A 66 12.64 4.73 -14.80
CA TRP A 66 13.17 3.38 -14.68
C TRP A 66 12.57 2.40 -15.69
N ARG A 67 11.22 2.42 -15.90
CA ARG A 67 10.49 1.37 -16.62
C ARG A 67 9.86 1.80 -17.93
N ARG A 68 9.71 3.12 -18.17
CA ARG A 68 9.00 3.68 -19.34
C ARG A 68 7.59 3.08 -19.51
N PRO A 69 6.75 3.10 -18.46
CA PRO A 69 5.51 2.31 -18.39
C PRO A 69 4.42 2.75 -19.37
N TRP A 70 4.54 3.96 -19.98
CA TRP A 70 3.64 4.38 -21.07
C TRP A 70 3.65 3.42 -22.26
N ARG A 71 4.76 2.68 -22.49
CA ARG A 71 4.82 1.67 -23.55
C ARG A 71 3.86 0.53 -23.27
N ALA A 72 3.78 0.06 -22.02
CA ALA A 72 2.84 -0.97 -21.62
C ALA A 72 1.38 -0.50 -21.73
N PHE A 73 1.12 0.78 -21.41
CA PHE A 73 -0.21 1.36 -21.57
C PHE A 73 -0.63 1.46 -23.04
N LEU A 74 0.26 1.97 -23.91
CA LEU A 74 -0.03 2.16 -25.33
C LEU A 74 -0.15 0.83 -26.09
N ALA A 75 0.59 -0.21 -25.67
CA ALA A 75 0.52 -1.54 -26.26
C ALA A 75 -0.68 -2.37 -25.76
N ALA A 76 -1.29 -1.97 -24.65
CA ALA A 76 -2.39 -2.72 -24.05
C ALA A 76 -3.70 -2.54 -24.83
N GLU A 77 -4.54 -3.58 -24.83
CA GLU A 77 -5.90 -3.50 -25.36
C GLU A 77 -6.76 -2.53 -24.54
N ARG A 78 -7.82 -1.97 -25.16
CA ARG A 78 -8.71 -1.00 -24.51
C ARG A 78 -9.24 -1.42 -23.12
N PRO A 79 -9.70 -2.67 -22.90
CA PRO A 79 -10.16 -3.09 -21.57
C PRO A 79 -9.06 -2.99 -20.50
N ALA A 80 -7.82 -3.37 -20.85
CA ALA A 80 -6.68 -3.27 -19.95
C ALA A 80 -6.29 -1.80 -19.69
N GLN A 81 -6.36 -0.93 -20.72
CA GLN A 81 -6.15 0.51 -20.56
C GLN A 81 -7.17 1.12 -19.57
N TRP A 82 -8.47 0.80 -19.71
CA TRP A 82 -9.50 1.24 -18.78
C TRP A 82 -9.28 0.75 -17.36
N THR A 83 -8.81 -0.48 -17.20
CA THR A 83 -8.46 -1.01 -15.88
C THR A 83 -7.28 -0.27 -15.25
N MET A 84 -6.25 0.07 -16.04
CA MET A 84 -5.12 0.88 -15.58
C MET A 84 -5.54 2.32 -15.23
N LEU A 85 -6.45 2.93 -16.01
CA LEU A 85 -7.03 4.25 -15.73
C LEU A 85 -7.83 4.22 -14.43
N ALA A 86 -8.69 3.23 -14.25
CA ALA A 86 -9.48 3.06 -13.04
C ALA A 86 -8.57 2.83 -11.82
N LEU A 87 -7.55 1.99 -11.94
CA LEU A 87 -6.57 1.76 -10.88
C LEU A 87 -5.83 3.04 -10.49
N GLY A 88 -5.39 3.83 -11.48
CA GLY A 88 -4.71 5.09 -11.24
C GLY A 88 -5.61 6.11 -10.52
N GLY A 89 -6.88 6.24 -10.95
CA GLY A 89 -7.85 7.10 -10.29
C GLY A 89 -8.16 6.68 -8.85
N VAL A 90 -8.41 5.38 -8.64
CA VAL A 90 -8.62 4.83 -7.29
C VAL A 90 -7.38 5.03 -6.43
N PHE A 91 -6.19 4.78 -6.96
CA PHE A 91 -4.94 4.96 -6.23
C PHE A 91 -4.71 6.41 -5.79
N ALA A 92 -4.99 7.38 -6.66
CA ALA A 92 -4.88 8.81 -6.33
C ALA A 92 -5.85 9.20 -5.20
N THR A 93 -7.13 8.84 -5.33
CA THR A 93 -8.16 9.18 -4.35
C THR A 93 -7.94 8.46 -3.02
N MET A 94 -7.57 7.17 -3.06
CA MET A 94 -7.24 6.38 -1.89
C MET A 94 -6.10 7.02 -1.09
N ASN A 95 -5.01 7.38 -1.74
CA ASN A 95 -3.88 8.00 -1.05
C ASN A 95 -4.21 9.38 -0.49
N TYR A 96 -5.03 10.16 -1.19
CA TYR A 96 -5.53 11.43 -0.65
C TYR A 96 -6.33 11.21 0.63
N CYS A 97 -7.31 10.28 0.61
CA CYS A 97 -8.12 9.94 1.79
C CYS A 97 -7.25 9.40 2.94
N PHE A 98 -6.30 8.53 2.65
CA PHE A 98 -5.37 7.99 3.63
C PHE A 98 -4.58 9.10 4.33
N TYR A 99 -4.02 10.05 3.57
CA TYR A 99 -3.24 11.15 4.14
C TYR A 99 -4.11 12.13 4.93
N ARG A 100 -5.35 12.37 4.50
CA ARG A 100 -6.31 13.14 5.27
C ARG A 100 -6.63 12.46 6.61
N ALA A 101 -6.73 11.13 6.62
CA ALA A 101 -6.99 10.37 7.84
C ALA A 101 -5.80 10.39 8.81
N ILE A 102 -4.58 10.08 8.34
CA ILE A 102 -3.38 10.03 9.20
C ILE A 102 -2.91 11.41 9.68
N ALA A 103 -3.42 12.48 9.10
CA ALA A 103 -3.15 13.83 9.60
C ALA A 103 -3.78 14.08 10.99
N GLU A 104 -4.82 13.34 11.35
CA GLU A 104 -5.60 13.56 12.58
C GLU A 104 -5.78 12.29 13.41
N LEU A 105 -5.65 11.09 12.79
CA LEU A 105 -5.77 9.80 13.46
C LEU A 105 -4.41 9.11 13.55
N PRO A 106 -4.17 8.29 14.59
CA PRO A 106 -2.98 7.46 14.67
C PRO A 106 -2.84 6.52 13.48
N LEU A 107 -1.61 6.35 13.03
CA LEU A 107 -1.29 5.51 11.87
C LEU A 107 -1.82 4.08 12.01
N GLY A 108 -1.69 3.49 13.20
CA GLY A 108 -2.19 2.14 13.51
C GLY A 108 -3.72 2.05 13.42
N THR A 109 -4.44 3.09 13.85
CA THR A 109 -5.90 3.15 13.75
C THR A 109 -6.36 3.16 12.29
N VAL A 110 -5.76 4.03 11.45
CA VAL A 110 -6.10 4.12 10.03
C VAL A 110 -5.77 2.82 9.30
N ALA A 111 -4.60 2.23 9.59
CA ALA A 111 -4.20 0.95 9.04
C ALA A 111 -5.17 -0.18 9.42
N ALA A 112 -5.63 -0.25 10.66
CA ALA A 112 -6.59 -1.25 11.10
C ALA A 112 -7.95 -1.12 10.38
N ILE A 113 -8.46 0.11 10.23
CA ILE A 113 -9.72 0.39 9.51
C ILE A 113 -9.58 -0.01 8.03
N GLU A 114 -8.45 0.26 7.42
CA GLU A 114 -8.17 -0.07 6.02
C GLU A 114 -8.38 -1.56 5.72
N PHE A 115 -8.01 -2.45 6.64
CA PHE A 115 -8.15 -3.90 6.46
C PHE A 115 -9.57 -4.44 6.62
N ALA A 116 -10.51 -3.67 7.13
CA ALA A 116 -11.92 -4.09 7.22
C ALA A 116 -12.53 -4.38 5.83
N GLY A 117 -12.16 -3.60 4.82
CA GLY A 117 -12.64 -3.76 3.46
C GLY A 117 -12.26 -5.11 2.82
N PRO A 118 -10.98 -5.48 2.75
CA PRO A 118 -10.53 -6.79 2.27
C PRO A 118 -11.17 -7.98 2.99
N VAL A 119 -11.37 -7.89 4.31
CA VAL A 119 -12.04 -8.95 5.07
C VAL A 119 -13.53 -9.06 4.69
N ALA A 120 -14.22 -7.93 4.51
CA ALA A 120 -15.61 -7.93 4.03
C ALA A 120 -15.72 -8.51 2.60
N LEU A 121 -14.78 -8.17 1.72
CA LEU A 121 -14.70 -8.73 0.37
C LEU A 121 -14.48 -10.24 0.39
N ALA A 122 -13.62 -10.74 1.28
CA ALA A 122 -13.40 -12.18 1.45
C ALA A 122 -14.66 -12.92 1.89
N LEU A 123 -15.49 -12.36 2.78
CA LEU A 123 -16.77 -12.94 3.17
C LEU A 123 -17.77 -12.95 2.00
N ALA A 124 -17.80 -11.89 1.19
CA ALA A 124 -18.67 -11.84 0.01
C ALA A 124 -18.32 -12.93 -1.02
N GLY A 125 -17.01 -13.22 -1.18
CA GLY A 125 -16.52 -14.26 -2.11
C GLY A 125 -16.63 -15.70 -1.59
N ALA A 126 -16.46 -15.90 -0.28
CA ALA A 126 -16.48 -17.23 0.35
C ALA A 126 -17.23 -17.19 1.69
N ARG A 127 -18.52 -17.52 1.65
CA ARG A 127 -19.40 -17.55 2.83
C ARG A 127 -19.07 -18.77 3.70
N SER A 128 -18.13 -18.62 4.62
CA SER A 128 -17.73 -19.64 5.58
C SER A 128 -17.84 -19.11 7.00
N ARG A 129 -18.05 -20.03 7.97
CA ARG A 129 -18.05 -19.68 9.40
C ARG A 129 -16.75 -18.99 9.81
N ARG A 130 -15.64 -19.38 9.20
CA ARG A 130 -14.32 -18.78 9.43
C ARG A 130 -14.24 -17.34 8.95
N ASN A 131 -14.73 -17.05 7.72
CA ASN A 131 -14.73 -15.68 7.20
C ASN A 131 -15.76 -14.80 7.93
N LEU A 132 -16.86 -15.36 8.40
CA LEU A 132 -17.78 -14.63 9.27
C LEU A 132 -17.12 -14.26 10.61
N ALA A 133 -16.43 -15.21 11.27
CA ALA A 133 -15.68 -14.92 12.50
C ALA A 133 -14.58 -13.86 12.26
N ALA A 134 -13.87 -13.97 11.14
CA ALA A 134 -12.88 -12.97 10.72
C ALA A 134 -13.49 -11.57 10.59
N LEU A 135 -14.66 -11.47 9.93
CA LEU A 135 -15.36 -10.20 9.78
C LEU A 135 -15.82 -9.64 11.14
N LEU A 136 -16.41 -10.47 12.00
CA LEU A 136 -16.89 -10.04 13.32
C LEU A 136 -15.73 -9.52 14.20
N LEU A 137 -14.58 -10.21 14.19
CA LEU A 137 -13.38 -9.74 14.90
C LEU A 137 -12.87 -8.42 14.33
N THR A 138 -12.81 -8.29 13.00
CA THR A 138 -12.35 -7.06 12.35
C THR A 138 -13.29 -5.89 12.64
N VAL A 139 -14.60 -6.09 12.50
CA VAL A 139 -15.61 -5.05 12.78
C VAL A 139 -15.59 -4.66 14.26
N GLY A 140 -15.49 -5.64 15.18
CA GLY A 140 -15.36 -5.38 16.60
C GLY A 140 -14.10 -4.58 16.93
N GLY A 141 -12.97 -4.91 16.31
CA GLY A 141 -11.72 -4.16 16.47
C GLY A 141 -11.84 -2.73 15.95
N VAL A 142 -12.40 -2.54 14.74
CA VAL A 142 -12.64 -1.20 14.16
C VAL A 142 -13.60 -0.39 15.05
N TYR A 143 -14.65 -1.01 15.60
CA TYR A 143 -15.57 -0.36 16.51
C TYR A 143 -14.84 0.18 17.75
N LEU A 144 -13.99 -0.64 18.40
CA LEU A 144 -13.20 -0.19 19.56
C LEU A 144 -12.29 0.99 19.21
N LEU A 145 -11.62 0.95 18.06
CA LEU A 145 -10.75 2.03 17.60
C LEU A 145 -11.52 3.33 17.32
N THR A 146 -12.75 3.21 16.79
CA THR A 146 -13.61 4.35 16.50
C THR A 146 -14.16 4.96 17.79
N GLU A 147 -14.64 4.14 18.73
CA GLU A 147 -15.22 4.58 20.00
C GLU A 147 -14.22 5.43 20.82
N VAL A 148 -12.96 5.00 20.89
CA VAL A 148 -11.92 5.69 21.66
C VAL A 148 -11.63 7.10 21.14
N ARG A 149 -11.76 7.34 19.83
CA ARG A 149 -11.31 8.60 19.20
C ARG A 149 -12.41 9.42 18.55
N PHE A 150 -13.64 8.90 18.46
CA PHE A 150 -14.70 9.53 17.69
C PHE A 150 -15.04 10.95 18.15
N GLY A 151 -14.97 11.23 19.45
CA GLY A 151 -15.27 12.54 20.01
C GLY A 151 -14.29 13.67 19.61
N GLY A 152 -13.10 13.33 19.07
CA GLY A 152 -12.06 14.31 18.76
C GLY A 152 -11.97 14.70 17.27
N ALA A 153 -12.27 13.75 16.34
CA ALA A 153 -12.06 13.98 14.92
C ALA A 153 -13.02 13.14 14.05
N PRO A 154 -14.34 13.34 14.11
CA PRO A 154 -15.29 12.49 13.38
C PRO A 154 -15.09 12.52 11.87
N HIS A 155 -14.69 13.66 11.30
CA HIS A 155 -14.44 13.79 9.86
C HIS A 155 -13.18 13.00 9.40
N ALA A 156 -12.20 12.80 10.27
CA ALA A 156 -11.03 11.99 9.94
C ALA A 156 -11.39 10.50 9.78
N PHE A 157 -12.38 10.01 10.52
CA PHE A 157 -12.92 8.66 10.32
C PHE A 157 -13.64 8.51 8.97
N LEU A 158 -14.31 9.55 8.47
CA LEU A 158 -14.87 9.53 7.11
C LEU A 158 -13.78 9.30 6.07
N TRP A 159 -12.64 9.98 6.21
CA TRP A 159 -11.48 9.76 5.34
C TRP A 159 -10.90 8.34 5.49
N ALA A 160 -10.80 7.82 6.72
CA ALA A 160 -10.30 6.47 6.97
C ALA A 160 -11.22 5.40 6.37
N PHE A 161 -12.55 5.51 6.52
CA PHE A 161 -13.50 4.58 5.92
C PHE A 161 -13.56 4.73 4.38
N ALA A 162 -13.50 5.94 3.84
CA ALA A 162 -13.38 6.15 2.40
C ALA A 162 -12.12 5.49 1.85
N ASN A 163 -10.98 5.63 2.55
CA ASN A 163 -9.75 4.93 2.21
C ASN A 163 -9.93 3.41 2.24
N ALA A 164 -10.58 2.83 3.25
CA ALA A 164 -10.81 1.39 3.35
C ALA A 164 -11.64 0.83 2.17
N VAL A 165 -12.68 1.56 1.75
CA VAL A 165 -13.47 1.22 0.57
C VAL A 165 -12.62 1.29 -0.71
N LEU A 166 -11.88 2.38 -0.88
CA LEU A 166 -10.99 2.58 -2.04
C LEU A 166 -9.85 1.56 -2.07
N PHE A 167 -9.31 1.18 -0.91
CA PHE A 167 -8.30 0.12 -0.80
C PHE A 167 -8.85 -1.25 -1.25
N THR A 168 -10.11 -1.53 -0.96
CA THR A 168 -10.79 -2.73 -1.46
C THR A 168 -10.87 -2.72 -3.00
N PHE A 169 -11.29 -1.60 -3.59
CA PHE A 169 -11.28 -1.43 -5.05
C PHE A 169 -9.87 -1.51 -5.64
N TYR A 170 -8.89 -0.91 -4.95
CA TYR A 170 -7.48 -1.02 -5.35
C TYR A 170 -7.04 -2.49 -5.44
N ILE A 171 -7.33 -3.33 -4.45
CA ILE A 171 -6.98 -4.76 -4.47
C ILE A 171 -7.60 -5.46 -5.69
N VAL A 172 -8.88 -5.23 -5.95
CA VAL A 172 -9.60 -5.85 -7.07
C VAL A 172 -8.99 -5.41 -8.41
N LEU A 173 -8.79 -4.10 -8.59
CA LEU A 173 -8.24 -3.53 -9.83
C LEU A 173 -6.76 -3.90 -10.02
N ALA A 174 -5.95 -3.86 -8.97
CA ALA A 174 -4.54 -4.27 -9.03
C ALA A 174 -4.41 -5.74 -9.43
N HIS A 175 -5.29 -6.60 -8.91
CA HIS A 175 -5.36 -8.00 -9.31
C HIS A 175 -5.76 -8.16 -10.78
N ALA A 176 -6.76 -7.41 -11.26
CA ALA A 176 -7.18 -7.40 -12.65
C ALA A 176 -6.04 -6.91 -13.58
N VAL A 177 -5.37 -5.81 -13.22
CA VAL A 177 -4.21 -5.29 -13.97
C VAL A 177 -3.07 -6.30 -14.01
N SER A 178 -2.80 -7.02 -12.92
CA SER A 178 -1.72 -8.00 -12.86
C SER A 178 -1.92 -9.19 -13.80
N ARG A 179 -3.18 -9.51 -14.14
CA ARG A 179 -3.57 -10.65 -14.99
C ARG A 179 -3.92 -10.28 -16.43
N ALA A 180 -4.03 -8.98 -16.74
CA ALA A 180 -4.62 -8.52 -18.00
C ALA A 180 -3.85 -8.91 -19.26
N ASP A 181 -2.52 -9.07 -19.17
CA ASP A 181 -1.68 -9.40 -20.33
C ASP A 181 -0.37 -10.07 -19.88
N PRO A 182 -0.14 -11.35 -20.25
CA PRO A 182 1.09 -12.05 -19.93
C PRO A 182 2.33 -11.49 -20.63
N SER A 183 2.18 -10.75 -21.73
CA SER A 183 3.30 -10.24 -22.53
C SER A 183 3.98 -9.02 -21.90
N THR A 184 3.30 -8.29 -21.03
CA THR A 184 3.83 -7.11 -20.34
C THR A 184 4.08 -7.35 -18.84
N SER A 185 5.12 -6.71 -18.32
CA SER A 185 5.45 -6.83 -16.89
C SER A 185 4.35 -6.23 -16.01
N PRO A 186 3.91 -6.92 -14.93
CA PRO A 186 3.00 -6.32 -13.94
C PRO A 186 3.52 -5.01 -13.33
N ILE A 187 4.85 -4.88 -13.21
CA ILE A 187 5.49 -3.65 -12.70
C ILE A 187 5.30 -2.50 -13.71
N ASP A 188 5.35 -2.76 -15.01
CA ASP A 188 5.16 -1.72 -16.03
C ASP A 188 3.71 -1.22 -16.04
N ARG A 189 2.74 -2.13 -15.91
CA ARG A 189 1.32 -1.77 -15.80
C ARG A 189 0.99 -1.00 -14.51
N LEU A 190 1.60 -1.41 -13.39
CA LEU A 190 1.51 -0.66 -12.14
C LEU A 190 2.12 0.73 -12.30
N GLY A 191 3.29 0.83 -12.93
CA GLY A 191 3.93 2.11 -13.23
C GLY A 191 3.07 3.02 -14.11
N ALA A 192 2.36 2.46 -15.09
CA ALA A 192 1.40 3.21 -15.91
C ALA A 192 0.26 3.78 -15.05
N SER A 193 -0.31 2.95 -14.16
CA SER A 193 -1.35 3.40 -13.22
C SER A 193 -0.81 4.46 -12.24
N MET A 194 0.47 4.39 -11.84
CA MET A 194 1.11 5.43 -11.01
C MET A 194 1.24 6.76 -11.74
N ILE A 195 1.58 6.76 -13.04
CA ILE A 195 1.59 8.01 -13.84
C ILE A 195 0.20 8.60 -13.93
N ILE A 196 -0.81 7.76 -14.19
CA ILE A 196 -2.22 8.19 -14.23
C ILE A 196 -2.63 8.77 -12.88
N ALA A 197 -2.25 8.12 -11.77
CA ALA A 197 -2.52 8.63 -10.43
C ALA A 197 -1.85 9.99 -10.19
N GLY A 198 -0.61 10.17 -10.64
CA GLY A 198 0.10 11.46 -10.57
C GLY A 198 -0.64 12.58 -11.31
N VAL A 199 -1.19 12.28 -12.49
CA VAL A 199 -2.03 13.22 -13.23
C VAL A 199 -3.35 13.47 -12.49
N ALA A 200 -4.02 12.41 -12.03
CA ALA A 200 -5.33 12.50 -11.38
C ALA A 200 -5.31 13.29 -10.06
N ILE A 201 -4.23 13.19 -9.27
CA ILE A 201 -4.11 13.94 -8.00
C ILE A 201 -3.68 15.40 -8.20
N SER A 202 -3.14 15.74 -9.37
CA SER A 202 -2.56 17.08 -9.59
C SER A 202 -3.56 18.24 -9.41
N PRO A 203 -4.83 18.16 -9.82
CA PRO A 203 -5.79 19.21 -9.52
C PRO A 203 -6.01 19.48 -8.03
N LEU A 204 -5.85 18.46 -7.19
CA LEU A 204 -6.08 18.55 -5.74
C LEU A 204 -4.81 18.96 -4.96
N GLY A 205 -3.64 18.57 -5.44
CA GLY A 205 -2.41 18.65 -4.64
C GLY A 205 -1.34 19.57 -5.18
N PHE A 206 -1.32 19.89 -6.46
CA PHE A 206 -0.25 20.68 -7.08
C PHE A 206 -0.09 22.07 -6.45
N SER A 207 -1.17 22.83 -6.30
CA SER A 207 -1.13 24.16 -5.69
C SER A 207 -0.64 24.12 -4.24
N ALA A 208 -1.04 23.09 -3.50
CA ALA A 208 -0.60 22.86 -2.12
C ALA A 208 0.86 22.40 -2.04
N ALA A 209 1.39 21.75 -3.07
CA ALA A 209 2.77 21.32 -3.16
C ALA A 209 3.71 22.41 -3.71
N ALA A 210 3.18 23.41 -4.42
CA ALA A 210 3.98 24.41 -5.13
C ALA A 210 5.03 25.11 -4.23
N PRO A 211 4.74 25.52 -2.98
CA PRO A 211 5.77 26.08 -2.10
C PRO A 211 6.92 25.11 -1.81
N ALA A 212 6.63 23.82 -1.68
CA ALA A 212 7.64 22.80 -1.42
C ALA A 212 8.59 22.58 -2.61
N LEU A 213 8.15 22.88 -3.84
CA LEU A 213 9.01 22.77 -5.03
C LEU A 213 10.16 23.82 -5.01
N LEU A 214 10.00 24.90 -4.24
CA LEU A 214 10.99 25.94 -4.05
C LEU A 214 11.84 25.74 -2.79
N ASP A 215 11.45 24.80 -1.91
CA ASP A 215 12.21 24.42 -0.71
C ASP A 215 12.91 23.08 -0.94
N PRO A 216 14.24 23.04 -1.12
CA PRO A 216 14.98 21.81 -1.38
C PRO A 216 14.80 20.73 -0.28
N VAL A 217 14.59 21.16 0.97
CA VAL A 217 14.40 20.24 2.10
C VAL A 217 13.02 19.60 2.03
N ALA A 218 11.98 20.40 1.81
CA ALA A 218 10.61 19.91 1.68
C ALA A 218 10.44 19.02 0.42
N LEU A 219 11.04 19.44 -0.70
CA LEU A 219 11.06 18.66 -1.93
C LEU A 219 11.79 17.33 -1.74
N GLY A 220 13.00 17.36 -1.19
CA GLY A 220 13.77 16.15 -0.90
C GLY A 220 13.04 15.19 0.04
N ALA A 221 12.44 15.72 1.12
CA ALA A 221 11.60 14.93 2.02
C ALA A 221 10.39 14.31 1.29
N GLY A 222 9.70 15.08 0.44
CA GLY A 222 8.58 14.60 -0.37
C GLY A 222 8.98 13.48 -1.33
N VAL A 223 10.14 13.57 -1.97
CA VAL A 223 10.70 12.52 -2.83
C VAL A 223 11.03 11.27 -2.00
N VAL A 224 11.66 11.42 -0.83
CA VAL A 224 11.92 10.29 0.07
C VAL A 224 10.63 9.63 0.51
N VAL A 225 9.59 10.40 0.85
CA VAL A 225 8.25 9.87 1.15
C VAL A 225 7.70 9.06 -0.02
N GLY A 226 7.79 9.57 -1.25
CA GLY A 226 7.29 8.86 -2.43
C GLY A 226 8.03 7.56 -2.71
N ILE A 227 9.35 7.56 -2.62
CA ILE A 227 10.17 6.36 -2.82
C ILE A 227 9.90 5.33 -1.72
N SER A 228 9.93 5.75 -0.46
CA SER A 228 9.75 4.87 0.69
C SER A 228 8.33 4.33 0.82
N SER A 229 7.30 5.13 0.47
CA SER A 229 5.90 4.71 0.60
C SER A 229 5.35 3.97 -0.62
N SER A 230 5.93 4.15 -1.80
CA SER A 230 5.29 3.69 -3.03
C SER A 230 6.23 2.89 -3.94
N VAL A 231 7.51 3.26 -4.08
CA VAL A 231 8.42 2.49 -4.95
C VAL A 231 8.92 1.24 -4.24
N ILE A 232 9.55 1.39 -3.08
CA ILE A 232 10.16 0.27 -2.35
C ILE A 232 9.14 -0.78 -1.96
N PRO A 233 8.02 -0.44 -1.26
CA PRO A 233 7.08 -1.47 -0.81
C PRO A 233 6.44 -2.21 -1.97
N TYR A 234 6.03 -1.53 -3.04
CA TYR A 234 5.40 -2.22 -4.16
C TYR A 234 6.36 -3.13 -4.93
N VAL A 235 7.63 -2.76 -5.08
CA VAL A 235 8.63 -3.63 -5.68
C VAL A 235 8.88 -4.85 -4.78
N PHE A 236 9.02 -4.64 -3.48
CA PHE A 236 9.21 -5.72 -2.51
C PHE A 236 8.01 -6.66 -2.44
N ASP A 237 6.78 -6.14 -2.49
CA ASP A 237 5.57 -6.94 -2.54
C ASP A 237 5.55 -7.83 -3.79
N GLN A 238 5.90 -7.29 -4.94
CA GLN A 238 5.98 -8.08 -6.17
C GLN A 238 7.03 -9.21 -6.06
N LEU A 239 8.19 -8.93 -5.45
CA LEU A 239 9.24 -9.93 -5.25
C LEU A 239 8.83 -11.00 -4.23
N ALA A 240 8.12 -10.61 -3.17
CA ALA A 240 7.59 -11.54 -2.17
C ALA A 240 6.48 -12.43 -2.76
N MET A 241 5.48 -11.83 -3.42
CA MET A 241 4.34 -12.54 -4.00
C MET A 241 4.74 -13.57 -5.06
N ARG A 242 5.82 -13.31 -5.82
CA ARG A 242 6.32 -14.25 -6.82
C ARG A 242 6.89 -15.53 -6.23
N ARG A 243 7.30 -15.52 -4.96
CA ARG A 243 8.04 -16.61 -4.30
C ARG A 243 7.32 -17.21 -3.10
N LEU A 244 6.38 -16.49 -2.49
CA LEU A 244 5.64 -16.99 -1.33
C LEU A 244 4.33 -17.67 -1.76
N PRO A 245 3.95 -18.80 -1.13
CA PRO A 245 2.62 -19.35 -1.25
C PRO A 245 1.58 -18.30 -0.82
N ARG A 246 0.41 -18.28 -1.48
CA ARG A 246 -0.67 -17.32 -1.19
C ARG A 246 -1.09 -17.30 0.27
N SER A 247 -1.14 -18.48 0.91
CA SER A 247 -1.49 -18.61 2.33
C SER A 247 -0.46 -17.96 3.25
N THR A 248 0.82 -18.10 2.94
CA THR A 248 1.92 -17.48 3.70
C THR A 248 1.91 -15.97 3.54
N TYR A 249 1.72 -15.48 2.32
CA TYR A 249 1.61 -14.04 2.06
C TYR A 249 0.42 -13.42 2.80
N ALA A 250 -0.76 -14.07 2.76
CA ALA A 250 -1.94 -13.60 3.47
C ALA A 250 -1.74 -13.55 5.00
N LEU A 251 -0.99 -14.51 5.57
CA LEU A 251 -0.64 -14.48 7.00
C LEU A 251 0.26 -13.29 7.33
N PHE A 252 1.22 -12.97 6.48
CA PHE A 252 2.08 -11.79 6.68
C PHE A 252 1.30 -10.47 6.55
N VAL A 253 0.37 -10.38 5.60
CA VAL A 253 -0.51 -9.19 5.44
C VAL A 253 -1.28 -8.90 6.74
N ALA A 254 -1.65 -9.93 7.51
CA ALA A 254 -2.29 -9.75 8.80
C ALA A 254 -1.43 -9.02 9.84
N LEU A 255 -0.11 -8.97 9.66
CA LEU A 255 0.80 -8.25 10.56
C LEU A 255 0.92 -6.76 10.23
N LEU A 256 0.40 -6.32 9.09
CA LEU A 256 0.51 -4.92 8.66
C LEU A 256 -0.08 -3.91 9.66
N PRO A 257 -1.28 -4.12 10.25
CA PRO A 257 -1.79 -3.21 11.28
C PRO A 257 -0.87 -3.12 12.50
N ALA A 258 -0.29 -4.25 12.94
CA ALA A 258 0.66 -4.26 14.04
C ALA A 258 1.95 -3.52 13.68
N THR A 259 2.45 -3.68 12.44
CA THR A 259 3.61 -2.94 11.93
C THR A 259 3.34 -1.43 11.92
N ALA A 260 2.13 -1.01 11.54
CA ALA A 260 1.72 0.40 11.58
C ALA A 260 1.77 1.00 12.98
N VAL A 261 1.31 0.24 13.99
CA VAL A 261 1.39 0.66 15.41
C VAL A 261 2.85 0.78 15.84
N ILE A 262 3.68 -0.22 15.56
CA ILE A 262 5.10 -0.21 15.93
C ILE A 262 5.82 1.00 15.32
N ILE A 263 5.63 1.24 14.03
CA ILE A 263 6.23 2.40 13.34
C ILE A 263 5.65 3.71 13.89
N GLY A 264 4.34 3.78 14.15
CA GLY A 264 3.69 4.94 14.78
C GLY A 264 4.29 5.27 16.16
N VAL A 265 4.55 4.26 16.97
CA VAL A 265 5.22 4.45 18.28
C VAL A 265 6.65 4.94 18.12
N ILE A 266 7.43 4.29 17.26
CA ILE A 266 8.87 4.57 17.12
C ILE A 266 9.09 5.94 16.48
N VAL A 267 8.39 6.26 15.39
CA VAL A 267 8.64 7.45 14.58
C VAL A 267 7.81 8.64 15.03
N LEU A 268 6.53 8.42 15.31
CA LEU A 268 5.56 9.47 15.62
C LEU A 268 5.27 9.61 17.12
N ARG A 269 5.82 8.71 17.95
CA ARG A 269 5.55 8.62 19.39
C ARG A 269 4.06 8.48 19.73
N GLN A 270 3.30 7.86 18.82
CA GLN A 270 1.88 7.58 18.99
C GLN A 270 1.70 6.31 19.82
N VAL A 271 1.76 6.44 21.14
CA VAL A 271 1.56 5.30 22.05
C VAL A 271 0.06 4.97 22.10
N PRO A 272 -0.36 3.76 21.69
CA PRO A 272 -1.77 3.38 21.74
C PRO A 272 -2.21 3.14 23.18
N SER A 273 -3.47 3.46 23.48
CA SER A 273 -4.11 3.04 24.73
C SER A 273 -4.29 1.51 24.77
N ALA A 274 -4.59 0.96 25.94
CA ALA A 274 -4.86 -0.47 26.07
C ALA A 274 -6.04 -0.90 25.17
N LEU A 275 -7.09 -0.09 25.06
CA LEU A 275 -8.27 -0.37 24.24
C LEU A 275 -7.95 -0.30 22.74
N GLU A 276 -7.16 0.67 22.31
CA GLU A 276 -6.67 0.75 20.93
C GLU A 276 -5.78 -0.46 20.57
N SER A 277 -4.94 -0.89 21.51
CA SER A 277 -4.10 -2.10 21.32
C SER A 277 -4.95 -3.36 21.14
N VAL A 278 -6.03 -3.51 21.92
CA VAL A 278 -6.99 -4.60 21.76
C VAL A 278 -7.70 -4.49 20.41
N GLY A 279 -8.13 -3.30 20.01
CA GLY A 279 -8.78 -3.07 18.71
C GLY A 279 -7.88 -3.49 17.53
N VAL A 280 -6.61 -3.05 17.52
CA VAL A 280 -5.62 -3.45 16.50
C VAL A 280 -5.39 -4.95 16.49
N LEU A 281 -5.28 -5.58 17.68
CA LEU A 281 -5.09 -7.02 17.79
C LEU A 281 -6.27 -7.81 17.23
N LEU A 282 -7.51 -7.39 17.52
CA LEU A 282 -8.72 -8.01 16.98
C LEU A 282 -8.75 -7.92 15.45
N VAL A 283 -8.39 -6.76 14.87
CA VAL A 283 -8.28 -6.61 13.41
C VAL A 283 -7.21 -7.53 12.85
N ALA A 284 -6.01 -7.57 13.45
CA ALA A 284 -4.92 -8.44 12.98
C ALA A 284 -5.32 -9.93 13.02
N ILE A 285 -5.98 -10.38 14.10
CA ILE A 285 -6.51 -11.76 14.19
C ILE A 285 -7.60 -11.99 13.13
N GLY A 286 -8.51 -11.05 12.92
CA GLY A 286 -9.54 -11.13 11.90
C GLY A 286 -8.93 -11.29 10.49
N VAL A 287 -7.95 -10.45 10.16
CA VAL A 287 -7.21 -10.56 8.88
C VAL A 287 -6.48 -11.90 8.76
N ALA A 288 -5.83 -12.39 9.83
CA ALA A 288 -5.16 -13.69 9.83
C ALA A 288 -6.12 -14.88 9.66
N LEU A 289 -7.34 -14.75 10.16
CA LEU A 289 -8.36 -15.81 10.06
C LEU A 289 -9.01 -15.86 8.68
N HIS A 290 -9.10 -14.75 7.94
CA HIS A 290 -9.80 -14.74 6.67
C HIS A 290 -9.13 -15.66 5.64
N ARG A 291 -9.91 -16.23 4.73
CA ARG A 291 -9.43 -16.95 3.55
C ARG A 291 -10.03 -16.31 2.31
N PRO A 292 -9.19 -15.85 1.35
CA PRO A 292 -9.70 -15.37 0.08
C PRO A 292 -10.46 -16.51 -0.64
N PRO A 293 -11.43 -16.19 -1.51
CA PRO A 293 -12.04 -17.18 -2.39
C PRO A 293 -10.97 -17.87 -3.23
N ALA A 294 -11.18 -19.16 -3.51
CA ALA A 294 -10.26 -19.99 -4.27
C ALA A 294 -10.13 -19.51 -5.74
#